data_c13e3d5405a186b7d8dd24900855a62a
#
_entry.id   c13e3d5405a186b7d8dd24900855a62a
#
_cell.length_a   1.000
_cell.length_b   1.000
_cell.length_c   1.000
_cell.angle_alpha   90.00
_cell.angle_beta   90.00
_cell.angle_gamma   90.00
#
_symmetry.space_group_name_H-M   'P 1'
#
loop_
_entity.id
_entity.type
_entity.pdbx_description
1 polymer ?
#
loop_
_entity_poly.entity_id
_entity_poly.type
_entity_poly.pdbx_seq_one_letter_code
_entity_poly.pdbx_strand_id
1 'polypeptide(L)'
;MAFIGNKFGLVSCVVAIVLCSCSNKEHGPDGFSYPVAPPSEVVSFFDTYLPASESSSLSDMIFNFPDLDYQSNEYMLVNSRKEFRDLLTVEVPLPDIDFKKYSLIIGKCTLGDPGYVLDEQAVHTEGDHMKLQLQYRRLDGFFPCVVTDFYFWGLYQKLPDLPLEVDLDII
;
A
#
# COMPACT_ATOMS: atom_id res chain seq x y z
N MET A 1 37.09 -11.54 -64.63
CA MET A 1 35.74 -11.48 -63.98
C MET A 1 35.84 -12.18 -62.66
N ALA A 2 35.91 -11.40 -61.58
CA ALA A 2 36.03 -11.92 -60.23
C ALA A 2 34.71 -11.75 -59.52
N PHE A 3 34.12 -12.85 -59.04
CA PHE A 3 32.91 -12.84 -58.17
C PHE A 3 33.33 -12.74 -56.71
N ILE A 4 32.95 -11.66 -56.08
CA ILE A 4 33.14 -11.43 -54.64
C ILE A 4 31.93 -12.02 -53.93
N GLY A 5 32.14 -13.10 -53.16
CA GLY A 5 31.14 -13.71 -52.29
C GLY A 5 31.01 -12.95 -50.98
N ASN A 6 29.86 -12.37 -50.72
CA ASN A 6 29.55 -11.67 -49.51
C ASN A 6 29.04 -12.69 -48.43
N LYS A 7 29.83 -12.92 -47.39
CA LYS A 7 29.44 -13.73 -46.25
C LYS A 7 28.69 -12.86 -45.26
N PHE A 8 27.37 -12.99 -45.22
CA PHE A 8 26.55 -12.45 -44.11
C PHE A 8 26.77 -13.30 -42.87
N GLY A 9 27.47 -12.72 -41.91
CA GLY A 9 27.56 -13.27 -40.55
C GLY A 9 26.28 -13.07 -39.81
N LEU A 10 25.65 -14.17 -39.41
CA LEU A 10 24.48 -14.18 -38.51
C LEU A 10 24.97 -13.82 -37.11
N VAL A 11 24.69 -12.61 -36.65
CA VAL A 11 24.89 -12.22 -35.25
C VAL A 11 23.70 -12.76 -34.45
N SER A 12 23.95 -13.87 -33.75
CA SER A 12 22.99 -14.44 -32.81
C SER A 12 22.95 -13.55 -31.56
N CYS A 13 21.92 -12.71 -31.46
CA CYS A 13 21.61 -11.98 -30.26
C CYS A 13 21.06 -12.96 -29.21
N VAL A 14 21.91 -13.41 -28.30
CA VAL A 14 21.48 -14.12 -27.11
C VAL A 14 20.84 -13.10 -26.17
N VAL A 15 19.52 -13.03 -26.19
CA VAL A 15 18.74 -12.29 -25.17
C VAL A 15 18.83 -13.08 -23.89
N ALA A 16 19.70 -12.65 -22.98
CA ALA A 16 19.72 -13.14 -21.62
C ALA A 16 18.46 -12.65 -20.92
N ILE A 17 17.46 -13.51 -20.83
CA ILE A 17 16.31 -13.29 -19.96
C ILE A 17 16.83 -13.42 -18.52
N VAL A 18 17.10 -12.27 -17.89
CA VAL A 18 17.31 -12.22 -16.45
C VAL A 18 15.94 -12.51 -15.81
N LEU A 19 15.74 -13.77 -15.47
CA LEU A 19 14.67 -14.16 -14.58
C LEU A 19 15.00 -13.53 -13.21
N CYS A 20 14.44 -12.36 -12.95
CA CYS A 20 14.37 -11.82 -11.60
C CYS A 20 13.51 -12.80 -10.79
N SER A 21 14.18 -13.77 -10.16
CA SER A 21 13.57 -14.62 -9.15
C SER A 21 13.23 -13.70 -7.98
N CYS A 22 11.99 -13.21 -7.94
CA CYS A 22 11.41 -12.64 -6.74
C CYS A 22 11.35 -13.76 -5.70
N SER A 23 12.43 -13.94 -4.94
CA SER A 23 12.35 -14.73 -3.73
C SER A 23 11.40 -13.99 -2.81
N ASN A 24 10.25 -14.60 -2.50
CA ASN A 24 9.38 -14.18 -1.42
C ASN A 24 10.19 -14.19 -0.12
N LYS A 25 10.75 -13.06 0.24
CA LYS A 25 11.23 -12.84 1.59
C LYS A 25 9.98 -12.51 2.40
N GLU A 26 9.49 -13.49 3.13
CA GLU A 26 8.30 -13.36 3.99
C GLU A 26 8.49 -12.33 5.12
N HIS A 27 9.74 -11.97 5.43
CA HIS A 27 10.11 -10.87 6.34
C HIS A 27 11.38 -10.20 5.81
N GLY A 28 11.48 -8.89 5.92
CA GLY A 28 12.72 -8.16 5.70
C GLY A 28 13.82 -8.64 6.68
N PRO A 29 15.10 -8.40 6.37
CA PRO A 29 16.23 -8.83 7.20
C PRO A 29 16.21 -8.22 8.61
N ASP A 30 15.37 -7.27 8.87
CA ASP A 30 15.17 -6.44 10.06
C ASP A 30 13.89 -6.77 10.85
N GLY A 31 13.12 -7.78 10.44
CA GLY A 31 11.87 -8.18 11.10
C GLY A 31 10.64 -7.37 10.68
N PHE A 32 10.77 -6.51 9.66
CA PHE A 32 9.65 -5.77 9.08
C PHE A 32 8.90 -6.57 8.02
N SER A 33 7.58 -6.44 8.01
CA SER A 33 6.69 -6.91 6.95
C SER A 33 6.24 -5.72 6.12
N TYR A 34 6.62 -5.71 4.84
CA TYR A 34 6.23 -4.68 3.88
C TYR A 34 4.98 -5.08 3.11
N PRO A 35 4.22 -4.12 2.56
CA PRO A 35 3.11 -4.45 1.68
C PRO A 35 3.59 -5.27 0.47
N VAL A 36 2.87 -6.33 0.15
CA VAL A 36 3.10 -7.10 -1.07
C VAL A 36 2.52 -6.35 -2.28
N ALA A 37 3.04 -6.61 -3.46
CA ALA A 37 2.45 -6.09 -4.69
C ALA A 37 1.03 -6.66 -4.87
N PRO A 38 -0.02 -5.82 -4.78
CA PRO A 38 -1.39 -6.30 -4.86
C PRO A 38 -1.80 -6.62 -6.30
N PRO A 39 -2.79 -7.51 -6.53
CA PRO A 39 -3.42 -7.68 -7.82
C PRO A 39 -3.99 -6.36 -8.35
N SER A 40 -3.98 -6.19 -9.68
CA SER A 40 -4.45 -4.95 -10.32
C SER A 40 -5.92 -4.59 -9.99
N GLU A 41 -6.77 -5.58 -9.78
CA GLU A 41 -8.17 -5.36 -9.36
C GLU A 41 -8.28 -4.76 -7.95
N VAL A 42 -7.38 -5.15 -7.04
CA VAL A 42 -7.29 -4.58 -5.68
C VAL A 42 -6.82 -3.12 -5.76
N VAL A 43 -5.79 -2.85 -6.55
CA VAL A 43 -5.31 -1.48 -6.80
C VAL A 43 -6.43 -0.62 -7.37
N SER A 44 -7.08 -1.07 -8.44
CA SER A 44 -8.18 -0.33 -9.08
C SER A 44 -9.35 -0.06 -8.14
N PHE A 45 -9.64 -0.98 -7.23
CA PHE A 45 -10.69 -0.79 -6.22
C PHE A 45 -10.32 0.36 -5.26
N PHE A 46 -9.12 0.34 -4.71
CA PHE A 46 -8.69 1.39 -3.78
C PHE A 46 -8.47 2.73 -4.49
N ASP A 47 -7.92 2.75 -5.68
CA ASP A 47 -7.80 3.99 -6.49
C ASP A 47 -9.18 4.63 -6.78
N THR A 48 -10.23 3.81 -6.87
CA THR A 48 -11.59 4.30 -7.12
C THR A 48 -12.27 4.82 -5.87
N TYR A 49 -12.08 4.15 -4.72
CA TYR A 49 -12.93 4.34 -3.55
C TYR A 49 -12.21 4.86 -2.30
N LEU A 50 -10.88 4.95 -2.31
CA LEU A 50 -10.10 5.48 -1.21
C LEU A 50 -9.17 6.58 -1.73
N PRO A 51 -9.53 7.86 -1.66
CA PRO A 51 -8.67 8.95 -2.08
C PRO A 51 -7.40 8.99 -1.22
N ALA A 52 -6.29 9.48 -1.77
CA ALA A 52 -5.05 9.60 -1.01
C ALA A 52 -5.13 10.65 0.12
N SER A 53 -5.99 11.66 -0.05
CA SER A 53 -6.23 12.70 0.97
C SER A 53 -7.58 13.38 0.76
N GLU A 54 -8.06 14.11 1.77
CA GLU A 54 -9.30 14.90 1.71
C GLU A 54 -9.28 16.03 0.67
N SER A 55 -8.12 16.47 0.22
CA SER A 55 -8.01 17.43 -0.89
C SER A 55 -8.49 16.83 -2.21
N SER A 56 -8.58 15.52 -2.30
CA SER A 56 -9.25 14.78 -3.35
C SER A 56 -10.75 14.72 -3.04
N SER A 57 -11.61 14.67 -4.06
CA SER A 57 -13.06 14.64 -3.86
C SER A 57 -13.49 13.44 -2.99
N LEU A 58 -13.96 13.73 -1.78
CA LEU A 58 -14.50 12.70 -0.85
C LEU A 58 -15.83 12.09 -1.33
N SER A 59 -16.43 12.65 -2.42
CA SER A 59 -17.76 12.23 -2.90
C SER A 59 -17.85 10.74 -3.24
N ASP A 60 -16.70 10.10 -3.52
CA ASP A 60 -16.65 8.71 -3.95
C ASP A 60 -16.09 7.77 -2.87
N MET A 61 -15.67 8.31 -1.70
CA MET A 61 -15.21 7.48 -0.60
C MET A 61 -16.36 6.69 0.01
N ILE A 62 -16.21 5.37 0.02
CA ILE A 62 -17.24 4.43 0.53
C ILE A 62 -16.86 3.78 1.85
N PHE A 63 -15.71 4.11 2.41
CA PHE A 63 -15.22 3.55 3.67
C PHE A 63 -15.78 4.31 4.86
N ASN A 64 -16.26 3.57 5.85
CA ASN A 64 -16.67 4.11 7.14
C ASN A 64 -15.50 4.03 8.10
N PHE A 65 -14.82 5.16 8.29
CA PHE A 65 -13.87 5.31 9.39
C PHE A 65 -14.64 5.70 10.64
N PRO A 66 -14.48 4.98 11.77
CA PRO A 66 -15.13 5.39 13.01
C PRO A 66 -14.71 6.83 13.36
N ASP A 67 -15.69 7.64 13.74
CA ASP A 67 -15.46 9.03 14.19
C ASP A 67 -14.70 9.02 15.52
N LEU A 68 -13.41 8.83 15.44
CA LEU A 68 -12.50 9.03 16.54
C LEU A 68 -11.92 10.43 16.43
N ASP A 69 -11.71 11.06 17.56
CA ASP A 69 -11.23 12.42 17.77
C ASP A 69 -10.27 12.94 16.66
N TYR A 70 -10.40 14.18 16.23
CA TYR A 70 -9.64 14.86 15.14
C TYR A 70 -8.10 14.79 15.22
N GLN A 71 -7.55 13.98 16.12
CA GLN A 71 -6.11 13.82 16.33
C GLN A 71 -5.65 12.36 16.41
N SER A 72 -6.51 11.39 16.12
CA SER A 72 -6.13 9.99 16.21
C SER A 72 -5.82 9.39 14.83
N ASN A 73 -4.68 8.71 14.73
CA ASN A 73 -4.40 7.82 13.63
C ASN A 73 -5.36 6.62 13.73
N GLU A 74 -6.20 6.46 12.72
CA GLU A 74 -7.18 5.39 12.68
C GLU A 74 -6.74 4.32 11.69
N TYR A 75 -6.90 3.08 12.07
CA TYR A 75 -6.61 1.95 11.19
C TYR A 75 -7.55 0.79 11.48
N MET A 76 -7.67 -0.07 10.49
CA MET A 76 -8.43 -1.30 10.56
C MET A 76 -7.59 -2.42 9.98
N LEU A 77 -7.34 -3.46 10.79
CA LEU A 77 -6.75 -4.72 10.35
C LEU A 77 -7.86 -5.65 9.89
N VAL A 78 -7.89 -5.95 8.61
CA VAL A 78 -8.93 -6.75 7.96
C VAL A 78 -8.37 -8.12 7.61
N ASN A 79 -8.96 -9.15 8.17
CA ASN A 79 -8.53 -10.54 8.03
C ASN A 79 -9.57 -11.45 7.37
N SER A 80 -10.72 -10.90 6.99
CA SER A 80 -11.79 -11.64 6.33
C SER A 80 -12.58 -10.78 5.34
N ARG A 81 -13.21 -11.45 4.36
CA ARG A 81 -14.11 -10.78 3.40
C ARG A 81 -15.33 -10.14 4.09
N LYS A 82 -15.77 -10.71 5.22
CA LYS A 82 -16.86 -10.15 6.01
C LYS A 82 -16.45 -8.83 6.64
N GLU A 83 -15.30 -8.80 7.34
CA GLU A 83 -14.75 -7.57 7.93
C GLU A 83 -14.56 -6.50 6.86
N PHE A 84 -14.01 -6.86 5.69
CA PHE A 84 -13.84 -5.91 4.59
C PHE A 84 -15.17 -5.30 4.13
N ARG A 85 -16.22 -6.10 4.05
CA ARG A 85 -17.57 -5.62 3.67
C ARG A 85 -18.17 -4.73 4.75
N ASP A 86 -17.97 -5.07 6.01
CA ASP A 86 -18.53 -4.33 7.15
C ASP A 86 -17.92 -2.89 7.27
N LEU A 87 -16.80 -2.63 6.62
CA LEU A 87 -16.18 -1.30 6.53
C LEU A 87 -16.82 -0.38 5.49
N LEU A 88 -17.67 -0.89 4.62
CA LEU A 88 -18.21 -0.11 3.52
C LEU A 88 -19.58 0.46 3.87
N THR A 89 -19.80 1.72 3.49
CA THR A 89 -21.07 2.43 3.67
C THR A 89 -22.10 2.06 2.59
N VAL A 90 -21.63 1.51 1.47
CA VAL A 90 -22.46 1.10 0.33
C VAL A 90 -22.08 -0.29 -0.16
N GLU A 91 -23.01 -0.95 -0.81
CA GLU A 91 -22.77 -2.29 -1.36
C GLU A 91 -22.12 -2.17 -2.76
N VAL A 92 -20.86 -2.59 -2.87
CA VAL A 92 -20.11 -2.65 -4.12
C VAL A 92 -19.44 -4.00 -4.29
N PRO A 93 -19.14 -4.43 -5.53
CA PRO A 93 -18.33 -5.62 -5.76
C PRO A 93 -16.96 -5.48 -5.11
N LEU A 94 -16.62 -6.39 -4.19
CA LEU A 94 -15.30 -6.43 -3.56
C LEU A 94 -14.28 -7.15 -4.45
N PRO A 95 -13.03 -6.68 -4.50
CA PRO A 95 -11.95 -7.38 -5.16
C PRO A 95 -11.71 -8.74 -4.47
N ASP A 96 -11.12 -9.68 -5.21
CA ASP A 96 -10.81 -11.00 -4.67
C ASP A 96 -9.47 -10.98 -3.91
N ILE A 97 -9.56 -11.00 -2.57
CA ILE A 97 -8.40 -11.08 -1.67
C ILE A 97 -8.45 -12.41 -0.92
N ASP A 98 -7.38 -13.20 -1.04
CA ASP A 98 -7.21 -14.44 -0.28
C ASP A 98 -6.80 -14.15 1.16
N PHE A 99 -7.77 -13.89 2.03
CA PHE A 99 -7.54 -13.59 3.46
C PHE A 99 -6.97 -14.77 4.27
N LYS A 100 -6.78 -15.93 3.67
CA LYS A 100 -6.00 -17.01 4.30
C LYS A 100 -4.50 -16.76 4.18
N LYS A 101 -4.09 -16.04 3.13
CA LYS A 101 -2.68 -15.71 2.84
C LYS A 101 -2.32 -14.29 3.19
N TYR A 102 -3.30 -13.39 3.19
CA TYR A 102 -3.07 -11.96 3.32
C TYR A 102 -3.88 -11.34 4.44
N SER A 103 -3.35 -10.26 4.98
CA SER A 103 -4.05 -9.30 5.82
C SER A 103 -4.08 -7.96 5.09
N LEU A 104 -5.16 -7.22 5.20
CA LEU A 104 -5.30 -5.89 4.62
C LEU A 104 -5.34 -4.88 5.76
N ILE A 105 -4.53 -3.83 5.68
CA ILE A 105 -4.59 -2.68 6.57
C ILE A 105 -5.15 -1.52 5.77
N ILE A 106 -6.13 -0.83 6.34
CA ILE A 106 -6.70 0.41 5.81
C ILE A 106 -6.72 1.41 6.93
N GLY A 107 -6.36 2.64 6.66
CA GLY A 107 -6.35 3.65 7.70
C GLY A 107 -6.35 5.07 7.19
N LYS A 108 -6.40 5.97 8.17
CA LYS A 108 -6.28 7.40 7.95
C LYS A 108 -5.35 8.00 9.01
N CYS A 109 -4.60 9.02 8.63
CA CYS A 109 -3.86 9.86 9.55
C CYS A 109 -4.11 11.33 9.24
N THR A 110 -4.06 12.17 10.26
CA THR A 110 -4.35 13.59 10.16
C THR A 110 -3.06 14.38 10.30
N LEU A 111 -2.72 15.20 9.29
CA LEU A 111 -1.54 16.06 9.27
C LEU A 111 -1.93 17.55 9.19
N GLY A 112 -0.99 18.43 9.53
CA GLY A 112 -1.24 19.86 9.69
C GLY A 112 -1.47 20.64 8.39
N ASP A 113 -1.14 20.04 7.24
CA ASP A 113 -1.36 20.63 5.91
C ASP A 113 -1.36 19.54 4.82
N PRO A 114 -1.79 19.82 3.57
CA PRO A 114 -1.87 18.84 2.49
C PRO A 114 -0.52 18.53 1.82
N GLY A 115 0.59 19.06 2.30
CA GLY A 115 1.91 18.96 1.66
C GLY A 115 2.70 17.69 2.03
N TYR A 116 2.05 16.56 2.19
CA TYR A 116 2.69 15.29 2.53
C TYR A 116 2.33 14.19 1.53
N VAL A 117 3.21 13.21 1.43
CA VAL A 117 2.98 11.98 0.68
C VAL A 117 3.47 10.79 1.51
N LEU A 118 2.72 9.72 1.53
CA LEU A 118 3.17 8.47 2.14
C LEU A 118 4.32 7.91 1.30
N ASP A 119 5.49 7.82 1.90
CA ASP A 119 6.71 7.35 1.25
C ASP A 119 6.93 5.86 1.51
N GLU A 120 6.72 5.43 2.77
CA GLU A 120 6.86 4.04 3.17
C GLU A 120 5.83 3.65 4.23
N GLN A 121 5.44 2.38 4.22
CA GLN A 121 4.68 1.75 5.28
C GLN A 121 5.19 0.33 5.54
N ALA A 122 5.32 -0.06 6.80
CA ALA A 122 5.78 -1.38 7.20
C ALA A 122 5.17 -1.80 8.53
N VAL A 123 5.00 -3.10 8.75
CA VAL A 123 4.57 -3.65 10.04
C VAL A 123 5.75 -4.36 10.69
N HIS A 124 6.03 -4.01 11.92
CA HIS A 124 7.02 -4.68 12.76
C HIS A 124 6.34 -5.37 13.94
N THR A 125 6.74 -6.61 14.25
CA THR A 125 6.21 -7.34 15.41
C THR A 125 7.18 -7.20 16.58
N GLU A 126 6.71 -6.64 17.69
CA GLU A 126 7.47 -6.43 18.91
C GLU A 126 6.84 -7.20 20.07
N GLY A 127 7.31 -8.44 20.30
CA GLY A 127 6.81 -9.27 21.39
C GLY A 127 5.34 -9.65 21.21
N ASP A 128 4.44 -9.02 21.99
CA ASP A 128 3.01 -9.30 22.04
C ASP A 128 2.14 -8.28 21.28
N HIS A 129 2.75 -7.35 20.55
CA HIS A 129 2.06 -6.36 19.73
C HIS A 129 2.77 -6.14 18.39
N MET A 130 2.08 -5.47 17.48
CA MET A 130 2.61 -5.02 16.20
C MET A 130 2.61 -3.49 16.14
N LYS A 131 3.57 -2.94 15.40
CA LYS A 131 3.59 -1.51 15.03
C LYS A 131 3.50 -1.36 13.53
N LEU A 132 2.54 -0.57 13.07
CA LEU A 132 2.48 -0.07 11.71
C LEU A 132 3.25 1.25 11.66
N GLN A 133 4.43 1.21 11.08
CA GLN A 133 5.22 2.41 10.82
C GLN A 133 4.76 3.04 9.52
N LEU A 134 4.38 4.31 9.58
CA LEU A 134 4.00 5.13 8.44
C LEU A 134 5.01 6.27 8.31
N GLN A 135 5.73 6.31 7.20
CA GLN A 135 6.68 7.37 6.93
C GLN A 135 6.11 8.33 5.89
N TYR A 136 5.84 9.56 6.29
CA TYR A 136 5.38 10.62 5.41
C TYR A 136 6.50 11.58 5.09
N ARG A 137 6.69 11.82 3.79
CA ARG A 137 7.67 12.78 3.31
C ARG A 137 6.99 14.10 2.98
N ARG A 138 7.60 15.20 3.47
CA ARG A 138 7.12 16.52 3.14
C ARG A 138 7.48 16.87 1.70
N LEU A 139 6.50 17.38 0.96
CA LEU A 139 6.70 17.90 -0.40
C LEU A 139 7.30 19.31 -0.36
N ASP A 140 8.15 19.61 -1.33
CA ASP A 140 8.62 20.96 -1.54
C ASP A 140 7.48 21.88 -2.01
N GLY A 141 7.36 23.06 -1.41
CA GLY A 141 6.36 24.02 -1.83
C GLY A 141 5.73 24.79 -0.67
N PHE A 142 4.80 25.68 -1.05
CA PHE A 142 3.97 26.39 -0.08
C PHE A 142 2.58 25.77 -0.05
N PHE A 143 2.19 25.27 1.10
CA PHE A 143 0.90 24.64 1.33
C PHE A 143 0.07 25.46 2.31
N PRO A 144 -1.25 25.54 2.13
CA PRO A 144 -2.12 26.19 3.10
C PRO A 144 -2.07 25.42 4.43
N CYS A 145 -2.09 26.13 5.54
CA CYS A 145 -2.15 25.53 6.88
C CYS A 145 -3.59 25.08 7.14
N VAL A 146 -3.94 23.94 6.57
CA VAL A 146 -5.27 23.30 6.69
C VAL A 146 -5.05 21.85 7.10
N VAL A 147 -5.59 21.50 8.25
CA VAL A 147 -5.59 20.11 8.74
C VAL A 147 -6.20 19.21 7.68
N THR A 148 -5.50 18.17 7.30
CA THR A 148 -5.85 17.30 6.17
C THR A 148 -5.75 15.84 6.57
N ASP A 149 -6.79 15.07 6.29
CA ASP A 149 -6.77 13.61 6.44
C ASP A 149 -6.12 12.97 5.21
N PHE A 150 -5.20 12.07 5.47
CA PHE A 150 -4.52 11.23 4.49
C PHE A 150 -4.95 9.79 4.71
N TYR A 151 -5.34 9.13 3.64
CA TYR A 151 -5.79 7.75 3.66
C TYR A 151 -4.69 6.84 3.13
N PHE A 152 -4.57 5.66 3.72
CA PHE A 152 -3.60 4.67 3.31
C PHE A 152 -4.19 3.27 3.34
N TRP A 153 -3.61 2.38 2.57
CA TRP A 153 -3.90 0.96 2.60
C TRP A 153 -2.66 0.14 2.22
N GLY A 154 -2.64 -1.11 2.63
CA GLY A 154 -1.59 -2.04 2.26
C GLY A 154 -2.04 -3.49 2.42
N LEU A 155 -1.66 -4.33 1.47
CA LEU A 155 -1.85 -5.76 1.53
C LEU A 155 -0.56 -6.40 2.03
N TYR A 156 -0.62 -7.14 3.13
CA TYR A 156 0.52 -7.77 3.78
C TYR A 156 0.39 -9.30 3.70
N GLN A 157 1.51 -10.03 3.75
CA GLN A 157 1.45 -11.44 4.11
C GLN A 157 0.68 -11.58 5.43
N LYS A 158 0.03 -12.75 5.63
CA LYS A 158 -0.84 -12.94 6.80
C LYS A 158 -0.15 -12.52 8.09
N LEU A 159 -0.67 -11.47 8.69
CA LEU A 159 -0.20 -10.93 9.96
C LEU A 159 -0.77 -11.75 11.12
N PRO A 160 -0.04 -11.87 12.25
CA PRO A 160 -0.54 -12.52 13.44
C PRO A 160 -1.73 -11.75 14.03
N ASP A 161 -2.54 -12.42 14.85
CA ASP A 161 -3.64 -11.81 15.58
C ASP A 161 -3.11 -11.17 16.89
N LEU A 162 -2.46 -10.03 16.74
CA LEU A 162 -1.87 -9.24 17.81
C LEU A 162 -2.40 -7.81 17.75
N PRO A 163 -2.43 -7.08 18.88
CA PRO A 163 -2.73 -5.65 18.89
C PRO A 163 -1.79 -4.91 17.93
N LEU A 164 -2.33 -3.97 17.17
CA LEU A 164 -1.58 -3.13 16.24
C LEU A 164 -1.61 -1.69 16.74
N GLU A 165 -0.46 -1.05 16.77
CA GLU A 165 -0.29 0.37 17.05
C GLU A 165 0.23 1.09 15.79
N VAL A 166 -0.09 2.37 15.65
CA VAL A 166 0.44 3.19 14.54
C VAL A 166 1.52 4.10 15.05
N ASP A 167 2.67 4.05 14.41
CA ASP A 167 3.78 4.95 14.60
C ASP A 167 3.95 5.81 13.34
N LEU A 168 3.87 7.13 13.49
CA LEU A 168 3.91 8.10 12.41
C LEU A 168 5.22 8.86 12.44
N ASP A 169 5.99 8.75 11.37
CA ASP A 169 7.24 9.48 11.17
C ASP A 169 7.13 10.47 10.00
N ILE A 170 7.71 11.66 10.16
CA ILE A 170 7.74 12.72 9.13
C ILE A 170 9.18 13.04 8.80
N ILE A 171 9.56 12.88 7.53
CA ILE A 171 10.89 13.12 6.98
C ILE A 171 10.92 14.25 5.94
#